data_32006637aad7e7aab5d737a5f2c41667
#
_entry.id   32006637aad7e7aab5d737a5f2c41667
#
_cell.length_a   1.000
_cell.length_b   1.000
_cell.length_c   1.000
_cell.angle_alpha   90.00
_cell.angle_beta   90.00
_cell.angle_gamma   90.00
#
_symmetry.space_group_name_H-M   'P 1'
#
loop_
_entity.id
_entity.type
_entity.pdbx_description
1 polymer ?
#
loop_
_entity_poly.entity_id
_entity_poly.type
_entity_poly.pdbx_seq_one_letter_code
_entity_poly.pdbx_strand_id
1 'polypeptide(L)'
;MKPIILDPIEEALKDFAEGKFVIVVDDEDRENEGDLICAAEKITPEQVNFMLKNARGVLCVPITLSRCRELNLSRQVDDNTSVLGTPFTITVDKLDGCSTGVSIEDRAATIRALADPNSTPDTFGRPGHINPLYAQDEGVLRRPGHTEAGVDLARLSGLYPAAALMEIMSDDGTMARLPELRQKADEWGMKLVSIADLIAYRIKQESLVEKGEEVDMPTKYGHFRLIPFRQKSNGLEHIALIKGDLTTAEPALVRVHSSCATGDIFASKRCDCGEQLHKAMSMIELEGRGAIVYLNQEGRGIGLMDKIKAYKLQENGMDTVDANLHLGHRADERNYGVGAQILRSIGVTKMRLMSNNPVKRIGLEGFGLEVVENIPIEIEPNEYNRTYMITKKTRMGHDLHNLDN
;
A
#
# COMPACT_ATOMS: atom_id res chain seq x y z
N MET A 1 -25.33 -3.03 18.51
CA MET A 1 -24.39 -2.10 19.19
C MET A 1 -24.50 -0.74 18.50
N LYS A 2 -24.29 0.36 19.23
CA LYS A 2 -24.18 1.67 18.57
C LYS A 2 -22.91 1.66 17.71
N PRO A 3 -22.91 2.28 16.51
CA PRO A 3 -21.70 2.38 15.72
C PRO A 3 -20.61 3.14 16.51
N ILE A 4 -19.40 2.64 16.49
CA ILE A 4 -18.24 3.30 17.11
C ILE A 4 -17.89 4.48 16.21
N ILE A 5 -17.81 5.68 16.82
CA ILE A 5 -17.47 6.90 16.10
C ILE A 5 -15.97 7.12 16.23
N LEU A 6 -15.30 7.25 15.08
CA LEU A 6 -13.90 7.65 15.00
C LEU A 6 -13.78 9.17 15.02
N ASP A 7 -12.63 9.66 15.47
CA ASP A 7 -12.35 11.09 15.53
C ASP A 7 -11.94 11.62 14.13
N PRO A 8 -12.18 12.91 13.82
CA PRO A 8 -11.75 13.52 12.56
C PRO A 8 -10.21 13.54 12.43
N ILE A 9 -9.70 13.27 11.22
CA ILE A 9 -8.26 13.29 10.93
C ILE A 9 -7.65 14.66 11.24
N GLU A 10 -8.35 15.75 10.94
CA GLU A 10 -7.89 17.12 11.21
C GLU A 10 -7.62 17.38 12.69
N GLU A 11 -8.40 16.79 13.59
CA GLU A 11 -8.19 16.90 15.04
C GLU A 11 -7.01 16.05 15.49
N ALA A 12 -6.89 14.84 14.96
CA ALA A 12 -5.75 13.97 15.21
C ALA A 12 -4.43 14.62 14.75
N LEU A 13 -4.41 15.27 13.59
CA LEU A 13 -3.23 15.99 13.08
C LEU A 13 -2.82 17.16 13.99
N LYS A 14 -3.78 17.88 14.59
CA LYS A 14 -3.48 18.95 15.57
C LYS A 14 -2.82 18.38 16.82
N ASP A 15 -3.39 17.33 17.40
CA ASP A 15 -2.83 16.66 18.57
C ASP A 15 -1.45 16.09 18.28
N PHE A 16 -1.26 15.49 17.10
CA PHE A 16 0.02 14.96 16.64
C PHE A 16 1.08 16.07 16.47
N ALA A 17 0.69 17.23 15.90
CA ALA A 17 1.56 18.40 15.78
C ALA A 17 2.01 18.95 17.15
N GLU A 18 1.21 18.80 18.19
CA GLU A 18 1.56 19.15 19.57
C GLU A 18 2.44 18.09 20.26
N GLY A 19 2.69 16.94 19.61
CA GLY A 19 3.46 15.81 20.16
C GLY A 19 2.63 14.88 21.05
N LYS A 20 1.30 14.95 20.99
CA LYS A 20 0.41 14.02 21.67
C LYS A 20 0.32 12.70 20.93
N PHE A 21 -0.17 11.68 21.62
CA PHE A 21 -0.50 10.40 21.03
C PHE A 21 -1.79 10.45 20.21
N VAL A 22 -1.82 9.63 19.17
CA VAL A 22 -3.01 9.28 18.41
C VAL A 22 -3.09 7.76 18.33
N ILE A 23 -4.27 7.18 18.51
CA ILE A 23 -4.52 5.77 18.26
C ILE A 23 -4.98 5.62 16.81
N VAL A 24 -4.30 4.76 16.07
CA VAL A 24 -4.62 4.47 14.66
C VAL A 24 -5.02 3.02 14.54
N VAL A 25 -6.17 2.75 13.91
CA VAL A 25 -6.66 1.39 13.63
C VAL A 25 -6.58 1.10 12.14
N ASP A 26 -6.29 -0.13 11.80
CA ASP A 26 -6.34 -0.63 10.42
C ASP A 26 -7.66 -1.40 10.15
N ASP A 27 -7.75 -1.99 8.95
CA ASP A 27 -8.91 -2.71 8.48
C ASP A 27 -9.06 -4.07 9.21
N GLU A 28 -10.32 -4.50 9.45
CA GLU A 28 -10.64 -5.80 10.06
C GLU A 28 -10.10 -6.98 9.25
N ASP A 29 -9.99 -6.82 7.92
CA ASP A 29 -9.48 -7.84 7.01
C ASP A 29 -7.95 -7.84 6.89
N ARG A 30 -7.22 -6.91 7.59
CA ARG A 30 -5.77 -6.82 7.56
C ARG A 30 -5.14 -7.36 8.86
N GLU A 31 -4.74 -6.52 9.82
CA GLU A 31 -4.24 -6.89 11.15
C GLU A 31 -5.37 -6.86 12.18
N ASN A 32 -6.35 -5.97 11.93
CA ASN A 32 -7.44 -5.66 12.85
C ASN A 32 -6.91 -5.23 14.22
N GLU A 33 -5.90 -4.34 14.22
CA GLU A 33 -5.18 -3.90 15.41
C GLU A 33 -5.23 -2.38 15.54
N GLY A 34 -4.77 -1.88 16.66
CA GLY A 34 -4.60 -0.45 16.90
C GLY A 34 -3.24 -0.14 17.50
N ASP A 35 -2.57 0.86 16.92
CA ASP A 35 -1.27 1.33 17.37
C ASP A 35 -1.37 2.68 18.07
N LEU A 36 -0.62 2.82 19.14
CA LEU A 36 -0.36 4.09 19.80
C LEU A 36 0.79 4.78 19.08
N ILE A 37 0.55 5.93 18.45
CA ILE A 37 1.52 6.61 17.58
C ILE A 37 1.74 8.05 18.05
N CYS A 38 3.00 8.51 18.04
CA CYS A 38 3.37 9.92 18.24
C CYS A 38 4.56 10.33 17.35
N ALA A 39 4.78 11.64 17.21
CA ALA A 39 5.88 12.18 16.42
C ALA A 39 7.23 11.85 17.06
N ALA A 40 8.15 11.24 16.28
CA ALA A 40 9.47 10.84 16.78
C ALA A 40 10.33 12.01 17.26
N GLU A 41 10.26 13.17 16.59
CA GLU A 41 11.04 14.36 16.98
C GLU A 41 10.61 14.97 18.32
N LYS A 42 9.36 14.72 18.76
CA LYS A 42 8.77 15.28 20.00
C LYS A 42 8.66 14.29 21.14
N ILE A 43 8.99 13.03 20.93
CA ILE A 43 8.82 11.99 21.95
C ILE A 43 9.62 12.29 23.21
N THR A 44 8.99 12.11 24.37
CA THR A 44 9.61 12.28 25.70
C THR A 44 9.86 10.92 26.39
N PRO A 45 10.75 10.86 27.39
CA PRO A 45 10.94 9.64 28.20
C PRO A 45 9.63 9.17 28.84
N GLU A 46 8.77 10.09 29.33
CA GLU A 46 7.48 9.78 29.93
C GLU A 46 6.54 9.12 28.92
N GLN A 47 6.56 9.57 27.67
CA GLN A 47 5.79 8.95 26.59
C GLN A 47 6.29 7.55 26.27
N VAL A 48 7.60 7.32 26.18
CA VAL A 48 8.17 5.97 26.05
C VAL A 48 7.71 5.08 27.20
N ASN A 49 7.75 5.58 28.44
CA ASN A 49 7.27 4.83 29.61
C ASN A 49 5.76 4.54 29.55
N PHE A 50 4.97 5.50 29.04
CA PHE A 50 3.52 5.29 28.84
C PHE A 50 3.26 4.17 27.82
N MET A 51 3.94 4.18 26.66
CA MET A 51 3.83 3.13 25.65
C MET A 51 4.14 1.75 26.25
N LEU A 52 5.27 1.61 26.92
CA LEU A 52 5.72 0.36 27.52
C LEU A 52 4.75 -0.20 28.57
N LYS A 53 4.13 0.67 29.36
CA LYS A 53 3.19 0.27 30.42
C LYS A 53 1.80 -0.03 29.91
N ASN A 54 1.31 0.72 28.93
CA ASN A 54 -0.11 0.73 28.57
C ASN A 54 -0.38 0.05 27.21
N ALA A 55 0.49 0.25 26.20
CA ALA A 55 0.34 -0.41 24.90
C ALA A 55 0.93 -1.82 24.90
N ARG A 56 2.15 -2.02 25.39
CA ARG A 56 2.81 -3.31 25.65
C ARG A 56 3.21 -4.13 24.42
N GLY A 57 3.08 -3.58 23.23
CA GLY A 57 3.55 -4.14 21.96
C GLY A 57 5.05 -3.96 21.73
N VAL A 58 5.48 -3.93 20.50
CA VAL A 58 6.88 -3.72 20.10
C VAL A 58 7.12 -2.25 19.75
N LEU A 59 8.04 -1.59 20.46
CA LEU A 59 8.39 -0.20 20.18
C LEU A 59 9.15 -0.11 18.84
N CYS A 60 8.50 0.46 17.85
CA CYS A 60 9.03 0.64 16.51
C CYS A 60 9.09 2.13 16.11
N VAL A 61 9.97 2.44 15.16
CA VAL A 61 10.16 3.80 14.66
C VAL A 61 10.07 3.83 13.14
N PRO A 62 8.88 4.07 12.58
CA PRO A 62 8.70 4.35 11.17
C PRO A 62 9.49 5.57 10.72
N ILE A 63 10.31 5.44 9.69
CA ILE A 63 11.04 6.50 9.01
C ILE A 63 10.96 6.29 7.50
N THR A 64 11.28 7.32 6.72
CA THR A 64 11.27 7.20 5.26
C THR A 64 12.38 6.30 4.74
N LEU A 65 12.19 5.71 3.55
CA LEU A 65 13.23 4.91 2.89
C LEU A 65 14.49 5.74 2.60
N SER A 66 14.34 7.03 2.24
CA SER A 66 15.47 7.96 2.07
C SER A 66 16.25 8.10 3.37
N ARG A 67 15.55 8.25 4.51
CA ARG A 67 16.21 8.36 5.81
C ARG A 67 16.95 7.08 6.21
N CYS A 68 16.37 5.91 5.93
CA CYS A 68 17.10 4.65 6.14
C CYS A 68 18.42 4.61 5.36
N ARG A 69 18.43 5.08 4.11
CA ARG A 69 19.65 5.14 3.27
C ARG A 69 20.67 6.14 3.82
N GLU A 70 20.23 7.35 4.20
CA GLU A 70 21.07 8.39 4.81
C GLU A 70 21.76 7.88 6.07
N LEU A 71 21.04 7.15 6.91
CA LEU A 71 21.57 6.59 8.16
C LEU A 71 22.23 5.22 7.98
N ASN A 72 22.35 4.71 6.74
CA ASN A 72 22.91 3.38 6.43
C ASN A 72 22.25 2.25 7.26
N LEU A 73 20.92 2.27 7.33
CA LEU A 73 20.11 1.24 7.98
C LEU A 73 19.69 0.20 6.94
N SER A 74 20.38 -0.93 6.91
CA SER A 74 20.03 -2.05 6.03
C SER A 74 18.76 -2.77 6.52
N ARG A 75 18.13 -3.53 5.64
CA ARG A 75 17.08 -4.46 6.02
C ARG A 75 17.60 -5.45 7.06
N GLN A 76 16.75 -5.86 7.99
CA GLN A 76 17.11 -6.83 9.01
C GLN A 76 17.40 -8.21 8.41
N VAL A 77 16.72 -8.55 7.32
CA VAL A 77 16.90 -9.80 6.56
C VAL A 77 16.85 -9.50 5.06
N ASP A 78 17.59 -10.27 4.27
CA ASP A 78 17.56 -10.16 2.81
C ASP A 78 16.24 -10.71 2.24
N ASP A 79 15.77 -11.85 2.77
CA ASP A 79 14.50 -12.46 2.40
C ASP A 79 13.50 -12.31 3.56
N ASN A 80 12.49 -11.45 3.35
CA ASN A 80 11.45 -11.20 4.34
C ASN A 80 10.28 -12.16 4.15
N THR A 81 10.22 -13.19 4.99
CA THR A 81 9.17 -14.22 4.99
C THR A 81 8.02 -13.92 5.96
N SER A 82 7.98 -12.73 6.58
CA SER A 82 6.86 -12.38 7.48
C SER A 82 5.55 -12.25 6.71
N VAL A 83 4.45 -12.66 7.32
CA VAL A 83 3.11 -12.75 6.69
C VAL A 83 2.71 -11.44 6.01
N LEU A 84 2.95 -10.31 6.66
CA LEU A 84 2.59 -8.98 6.16
C LEU A 84 3.78 -8.18 5.62
N GLY A 85 4.95 -8.81 5.55
CA GLY A 85 6.17 -8.21 5.03
C GLY A 85 6.62 -6.97 5.81
N THR A 86 6.46 -6.97 7.15
CA THR A 86 6.84 -5.86 8.02
C THR A 86 8.30 -5.45 7.78
N PRO A 87 8.55 -4.17 7.46
CA PRO A 87 9.81 -3.73 6.87
C PRO A 87 10.85 -3.35 7.95
N PHE A 88 11.24 -4.31 8.79
CA PHE A 88 12.29 -4.09 9.79
C PHE A 88 13.64 -3.79 9.17
N THR A 89 14.33 -2.82 9.76
CA THR A 89 15.77 -2.60 9.56
C THR A 89 16.56 -3.20 10.72
N ILE A 90 17.89 -3.15 10.63
CA ILE A 90 18.75 -3.45 11.78
C ILE A 90 18.42 -2.53 12.95
N THR A 91 18.43 -3.07 14.18
CA THR A 91 18.16 -2.31 15.40
C THR A 91 19.33 -1.35 15.73
N VAL A 92 19.01 -0.25 16.41
CA VAL A 92 20.00 0.80 16.72
C VAL A 92 19.82 1.36 18.12
N ASP A 93 20.91 1.92 18.66
CA ASP A 93 20.91 2.82 19.81
C ASP A 93 21.77 4.04 19.51
N LYS A 94 21.36 5.22 20.00
CA LYS A 94 22.19 6.42 19.96
C LYS A 94 23.42 6.24 20.86
N LEU A 95 24.61 6.56 20.35
CA LEU A 95 25.87 6.36 21.08
C LEU A 95 26.15 7.49 22.07
N ASP A 96 26.14 8.72 21.60
CA ASP A 96 26.49 9.87 22.44
C ASP A 96 25.38 10.26 23.39
N GLY A 97 25.70 10.40 24.67
CA GLY A 97 24.76 10.79 25.72
C GLY A 97 23.78 9.72 26.15
N CYS A 98 23.98 8.46 25.72
CA CYS A 98 23.19 7.30 26.17
C CYS A 98 24.06 6.32 26.98
N SER A 99 23.39 5.48 27.79
CA SER A 99 24.06 4.45 28.61
C SER A 99 24.03 3.10 27.90
N THR A 100 23.09 2.22 28.32
CA THR A 100 22.94 0.86 27.74
C THR A 100 21.94 0.78 26.60
N GLY A 101 21.24 1.88 26.28
CA GLY A 101 20.20 1.94 25.25
C GLY A 101 18.79 1.51 25.70
N VAL A 102 18.64 0.92 26.90
CA VAL A 102 17.39 0.30 27.36
C VAL A 102 16.50 1.24 28.17
N SER A 103 17.10 2.23 28.86
CA SER A 103 16.32 3.17 29.68
C SER A 103 15.32 3.97 28.85
N ILE A 104 14.29 4.50 29.48
CA ILE A 104 13.30 5.34 28.76
C ILE A 104 13.95 6.60 28.19
N GLU A 105 14.97 7.14 28.85
CA GLU A 105 15.76 8.27 28.42
C GLU A 105 16.57 7.92 27.17
N ASP A 106 17.29 6.79 27.18
CA ASP A 106 18.11 6.33 26.05
C ASP A 106 17.24 6.03 24.83
N ARG A 107 16.10 5.33 25.04
CA ARG A 107 15.15 5.05 23.96
C ARG A 107 14.56 6.31 23.35
N ALA A 108 14.12 7.26 24.18
CA ALA A 108 13.59 8.54 23.69
C ALA A 108 14.67 9.34 22.96
N ALA A 109 15.91 9.33 23.42
CA ALA A 109 17.04 9.97 22.75
C ALA A 109 17.35 9.33 21.41
N THR A 110 17.32 7.99 21.31
CA THR A 110 17.50 7.25 20.06
C THR A 110 16.40 7.54 19.05
N ILE A 111 15.13 7.54 19.49
CA ILE A 111 13.97 7.83 18.62
C ILE A 111 14.08 9.26 18.07
N ARG A 112 14.38 10.26 18.92
CA ARG A 112 14.56 11.64 18.45
C ARG A 112 15.74 11.76 17.48
N ALA A 113 16.85 11.05 17.72
CA ALA A 113 18.01 11.06 16.83
C ALA A 113 17.68 10.49 15.44
N LEU A 114 16.80 9.48 15.32
CA LEU A 114 16.33 8.96 14.03
C LEU A 114 15.57 10.03 13.22
N ALA A 115 14.87 10.94 13.91
CA ALA A 115 14.13 12.06 13.32
C ALA A 115 14.97 13.35 13.17
N ASP A 116 16.19 13.41 13.72
CA ASP A 116 17.04 14.60 13.61
C ASP A 116 17.79 14.60 12.27
N PRO A 117 17.55 15.57 11.37
CA PRO A 117 18.24 15.64 10.08
C PRO A 117 19.77 15.77 10.18
N ASN A 118 20.30 16.20 11.34
CA ASN A 118 21.75 16.32 11.56
C ASN A 118 22.40 14.99 11.99
N SER A 119 21.61 13.97 12.36
CA SER A 119 22.16 12.67 12.69
C SER A 119 22.75 11.98 11.46
N THR A 120 23.90 11.36 11.65
CA THR A 120 24.67 10.62 10.63
C THR A 120 24.69 9.12 10.98
N PRO A 121 25.21 8.25 10.09
CA PRO A 121 25.39 6.83 10.42
C PRO A 121 26.20 6.59 11.70
N ASP A 122 27.18 7.43 12.01
CA ASP A 122 28.04 7.31 13.19
C ASP A 122 27.35 7.73 14.49
N THR A 123 26.18 8.35 14.41
CA THR A 123 25.34 8.66 15.58
C THR A 123 24.87 7.39 16.29
N PHE A 124 24.80 6.25 15.57
CA PHE A 124 24.13 5.03 16.04
C PHE A 124 25.07 3.83 16.15
N GLY A 125 25.01 3.15 17.30
CA GLY A 125 25.48 1.77 17.47
C GLY A 125 24.51 0.75 16.86
N ARG A 126 25.03 -0.35 16.37
CA ARG A 126 24.31 -1.46 15.71
C ARG A 126 24.90 -2.79 16.18
N PRO A 127 24.07 -3.75 16.65
CA PRO A 127 22.63 -3.64 16.92
C PRO A 127 22.35 -2.78 18.16
N GLY A 128 21.07 -2.43 18.37
CA GLY A 128 20.56 -1.71 19.53
C GLY A 128 19.18 -2.19 19.99
N HIS A 129 18.43 -1.33 20.69
CA HIS A 129 17.15 -1.68 21.32
C HIS A 129 15.93 -0.97 20.68
N ILE A 130 16.16 -0.08 19.72
CA ILE A 130 15.09 0.55 18.94
C ILE A 130 15.00 -0.13 17.57
N ASN A 131 13.77 -0.36 17.10
CA ASN A 131 13.43 -1.05 15.87
C ASN A 131 12.98 -0.05 14.80
N PRO A 132 13.87 0.46 13.93
CA PRO A 132 13.42 1.30 12.83
C PRO A 132 12.70 0.46 11.76
N LEU A 133 11.62 1.04 11.20
CA LEU A 133 10.88 0.49 10.07
C LEU A 133 11.00 1.45 8.90
N TYR A 134 11.24 0.94 7.68
CA TYR A 134 11.17 1.82 6.51
C TYR A 134 9.74 1.87 5.95
N ALA A 135 9.15 3.07 5.92
CA ALA A 135 7.87 3.30 5.27
C ALA A 135 8.02 3.30 3.74
N GLN A 136 6.99 2.85 3.04
CA GLN A 136 6.94 2.95 1.59
C GLN A 136 6.82 4.42 1.16
N ASP A 137 7.47 4.77 0.06
CA ASP A 137 7.22 6.05 -0.61
C ASP A 137 5.73 6.15 -0.96
N GLU A 138 5.13 7.34 -0.92
CA GLU A 138 3.69 7.59 -1.04
C GLU A 138 2.86 7.20 0.21
N GLY A 139 3.46 6.62 1.25
CA GLY A 139 2.83 6.37 2.55
C GLY A 139 1.62 5.44 2.48
N VAL A 140 0.54 5.76 3.23
CA VAL A 140 -0.69 4.94 3.27
C VAL A 140 -1.39 4.81 1.91
N LEU A 141 -1.10 5.71 0.96
CA LEU A 141 -1.62 5.61 -0.41
C LEU A 141 -0.96 4.47 -1.22
N ARG A 142 0.16 3.93 -0.76
CA ARG A 142 0.82 2.76 -1.35
C ARG A 142 0.60 1.50 -0.52
N ARG A 143 0.75 1.59 0.80
CA ARG A 143 0.56 0.48 1.74
C ARG A 143 -0.28 0.96 2.94
N PRO A 144 -1.51 0.47 3.10
CA PRO A 144 -2.40 0.89 4.19
C PRO A 144 -2.00 0.23 5.52
N GLY A 145 -0.81 0.56 6.03
CA GLY A 145 -0.25 0.02 7.28
C GLY A 145 0.12 1.11 8.28
N HIS A 146 0.24 0.72 9.57
CA HIS A 146 0.59 1.61 10.68
C HIS A 146 1.95 2.29 10.49
N THR A 147 2.92 1.58 9.89
CA THR A 147 4.24 2.13 9.51
C THR A 147 4.11 3.38 8.64
N GLU A 148 3.33 3.26 7.56
CA GLU A 148 3.07 4.36 6.63
C GLU A 148 2.20 5.45 7.27
N ALA A 149 1.21 5.06 8.08
CA ALA A 149 0.34 5.99 8.80
C ALA A 149 1.14 6.90 9.75
N GLY A 150 2.11 6.36 10.48
CA GLY A 150 2.96 7.15 11.38
C GLY A 150 3.77 8.21 10.65
N VAL A 151 4.40 7.86 9.52
CA VAL A 151 5.17 8.80 8.69
C VAL A 151 4.26 9.85 8.06
N ASP A 152 3.06 9.47 7.60
CA ASP A 152 2.11 10.39 7.00
C ASP A 152 1.52 11.37 8.02
N LEU A 153 1.15 10.91 9.21
CA LEU A 153 0.71 11.78 10.30
C LEU A 153 1.77 12.83 10.65
N ALA A 154 3.04 12.42 10.74
CA ALA A 154 4.14 13.36 10.99
C ALA A 154 4.26 14.39 9.87
N ARG A 155 4.28 13.96 8.61
CA ARG A 155 4.40 14.84 7.44
C ARG A 155 3.22 15.81 7.32
N LEU A 156 1.99 15.32 7.48
CA LEU A 156 0.77 16.14 7.40
C LEU A 156 0.65 17.13 8.56
N SER A 157 1.29 16.82 9.69
CA SER A 157 1.39 17.72 10.85
C SER A 157 2.54 18.73 10.75
N GLY A 158 3.29 18.76 9.63
CA GLY A 158 4.43 19.66 9.42
C GLY A 158 5.68 19.31 10.23
N LEU A 159 5.80 18.07 10.69
CA LEU A 159 6.91 17.52 11.46
C LEU A 159 7.84 16.70 10.59
N TYR A 160 9.03 16.34 11.12
CA TYR A 160 9.91 15.42 10.43
C TYR A 160 9.19 14.09 10.18
N PRO A 161 9.27 13.49 8.97
CA PRO A 161 8.49 12.31 8.59
C PRO A 161 9.02 11.03 9.27
N ALA A 162 8.87 10.99 10.58
CA ALA A 162 9.22 9.89 11.48
C ALA A 162 8.26 9.84 12.66
N ALA A 163 7.91 8.65 13.11
CA ALA A 163 7.04 8.45 14.26
C ALA A 163 7.59 7.37 15.19
N ALA A 164 7.10 7.33 16.43
CA ALA A 164 7.19 6.18 17.30
C ALA A 164 5.82 5.50 17.33
N LEU A 165 5.77 4.19 17.21
CA LEU A 165 4.54 3.41 17.33
C LEU A 165 4.73 2.17 18.19
N MET A 166 3.62 1.70 18.75
CA MET A 166 3.54 0.46 19.51
C MET A 166 2.11 -0.08 19.45
N GLU A 167 1.96 -1.35 19.17
CA GLU A 167 0.68 -2.05 19.13
C GLU A 167 0.06 -2.08 20.54
N ILE A 168 -1.28 -1.93 20.60
CA ILE A 168 -2.03 -1.92 21.87
C ILE A 168 -2.58 -3.32 22.15
N MET A 169 -2.16 -3.89 23.28
CA MET A 169 -2.64 -5.17 23.77
C MET A 169 -3.76 -5.01 24.79
N SER A 170 -4.66 -5.98 24.81
CA SER A 170 -5.63 -6.19 25.89
C SER A 170 -4.96 -6.71 27.15
N ASP A 171 -5.62 -6.60 28.32
CA ASP A 171 -5.04 -7.01 29.60
C ASP A 171 -4.70 -8.51 29.68
N ASP A 172 -5.41 -9.33 28.93
CA ASP A 172 -5.16 -10.78 28.83
C ASP A 172 -3.98 -11.15 27.92
N GLY A 173 -3.36 -10.16 27.26
CA GLY A 173 -2.23 -10.35 26.34
C GLY A 173 -2.62 -10.59 24.88
N THR A 174 -3.90 -10.58 24.55
CA THR A 174 -4.36 -10.57 23.14
C THR A 174 -4.29 -9.16 22.56
N MET A 175 -4.51 -9.00 21.25
CA MET A 175 -4.52 -7.68 20.63
C MET A 175 -5.85 -6.97 20.89
N ALA A 176 -5.79 -5.71 21.34
CA ALA A 176 -6.99 -4.90 21.55
C ALA A 176 -7.69 -4.63 20.20
N ARG A 177 -9.03 -4.73 20.20
CA ARG A 177 -9.86 -4.52 19.00
C ARG A 177 -10.64 -3.20 19.11
N LEU A 178 -11.21 -2.74 18.01
CA LEU A 178 -11.84 -1.42 17.90
C LEU A 178 -12.75 -1.03 19.09
N PRO A 179 -13.63 -1.90 19.65
CA PRO A 179 -14.45 -1.54 20.80
C PRO A 179 -13.63 -1.20 22.06
N GLU A 180 -12.58 -1.97 22.34
CA GLU A 180 -11.68 -1.75 23.48
C GLU A 180 -10.77 -0.53 23.23
N LEU A 181 -10.28 -0.38 21.98
CA LEU A 181 -9.46 0.76 21.59
C LEU A 181 -10.19 2.08 21.76
N ARG A 182 -11.52 2.13 21.47
CA ARG A 182 -12.33 3.32 21.73
C ARG A 182 -12.41 3.63 23.23
N GLN A 183 -12.59 2.61 24.07
CA GLN A 183 -12.61 2.81 25.53
C GLN A 183 -11.26 3.34 26.05
N LYS A 184 -10.16 2.75 25.59
CA LYS A 184 -8.81 3.21 25.95
C LYS A 184 -8.55 4.63 25.46
N ALA A 185 -8.99 4.97 24.25
CA ALA A 185 -8.85 6.32 23.71
C ALA A 185 -9.62 7.35 24.53
N ASP A 186 -10.85 7.02 24.97
CA ASP A 186 -11.65 7.89 25.85
C ASP A 186 -11.01 8.03 27.22
N GLU A 187 -10.52 6.93 27.81
CA GLU A 187 -9.84 6.93 29.10
C GLU A 187 -8.53 7.74 29.09
N TRP A 188 -7.75 7.61 28.03
CA TRP A 188 -6.46 8.30 27.88
C TRP A 188 -6.61 9.72 27.31
N GLY A 189 -7.82 10.14 26.90
CA GLY A 189 -8.08 11.44 26.28
C GLY A 189 -7.39 11.60 24.93
N MET A 190 -7.30 10.52 24.15
CA MET A 190 -6.60 10.48 22.86
C MET A 190 -7.59 10.38 21.70
N LYS A 191 -7.19 10.84 20.52
CA LYS A 191 -7.94 10.66 19.29
C LYS A 191 -7.74 9.24 18.75
N LEU A 192 -8.83 8.66 18.23
CA LEU A 192 -8.87 7.35 17.58
C LEU A 192 -9.30 7.54 16.13
N VAL A 193 -8.42 7.24 15.19
CA VAL A 193 -8.65 7.39 13.75
C VAL A 193 -8.36 6.08 13.01
N SER A 194 -8.90 5.93 11.78
CA SER A 194 -8.58 4.78 10.94
C SER A 194 -7.58 5.14 9.83
N ILE A 195 -6.82 4.14 9.38
CA ILE A 195 -6.00 4.26 8.17
C ILE A 195 -6.88 4.56 6.95
N ALA A 196 -8.09 4.01 6.88
CA ALA A 196 -9.05 4.29 5.80
C ALA A 196 -9.43 5.78 5.75
N ASP A 197 -9.70 6.41 6.90
CA ASP A 197 -10.00 7.85 6.96
C ASP A 197 -8.77 8.70 6.60
N LEU A 198 -7.56 8.28 7.02
CA LEU A 198 -6.32 8.95 6.64
C LEU A 198 -6.07 8.87 5.13
N ILE A 199 -6.33 7.73 4.51
CA ILE A 199 -6.29 7.56 3.05
C ILE A 199 -7.29 8.50 2.38
N ALA A 200 -8.56 8.52 2.84
CA ALA A 200 -9.60 9.39 2.30
C ALA A 200 -9.22 10.87 2.42
N TYR A 201 -8.65 11.27 3.56
CA TYR A 201 -8.14 12.61 3.80
C TYR A 201 -7.03 12.98 2.80
N ARG A 202 -6.02 12.10 2.64
CA ARG A 202 -4.91 12.33 1.72
C ARG A 202 -5.36 12.40 0.25
N ILE A 203 -6.28 11.51 -0.16
CA ILE A 203 -6.84 11.53 -1.52
C ILE A 203 -7.58 12.85 -1.80
N LYS A 204 -8.21 13.43 -0.78
CA LYS A 204 -8.89 14.73 -0.91
C LYS A 204 -7.91 15.90 -1.01
N GLN A 205 -6.77 15.83 -0.30
CA GLN A 205 -5.78 16.91 -0.21
C GLN A 205 -4.67 16.78 -1.28
N GLU A 206 -4.33 15.57 -1.67
CA GLU A 206 -3.19 15.29 -2.53
C GLU A 206 -3.64 14.56 -3.80
N SER A 207 -3.10 14.96 -4.94
CA SER A 207 -3.18 14.18 -6.18
C SER A 207 -1.82 13.54 -6.46
N LEU A 208 -1.74 12.20 -6.47
CA LEU A 208 -0.54 11.46 -6.88
C LEU A 208 -0.29 11.53 -8.38
N VAL A 209 -1.31 11.92 -9.14
CA VAL A 209 -1.25 11.95 -10.59
C VAL A 209 -1.54 13.34 -11.14
N GLU A 210 -0.88 13.68 -12.22
CA GLU A 210 -1.14 14.83 -13.07
C GLU A 210 -1.93 14.36 -14.28
N LYS A 211 -3.10 14.95 -14.51
CA LYS A 211 -3.98 14.65 -15.64
C LYS A 211 -3.52 15.42 -16.87
N GLY A 212 -3.32 14.72 -18.00
CA GLY A 212 -3.01 15.32 -19.29
C GLY A 212 -4.26 15.67 -20.11
N GLU A 213 -4.02 16.00 -21.38
CA GLU A 213 -5.08 16.36 -22.35
C GLU A 213 -5.92 15.15 -22.73
N GLU A 214 -7.20 15.38 -22.95
CA GLU A 214 -8.14 14.38 -23.45
C GLU A 214 -8.17 14.40 -24.98
N VAL A 215 -8.07 13.22 -25.60
CA VAL A 215 -8.17 13.07 -27.06
C VAL A 215 -9.14 11.96 -27.42
N ASP A 216 -9.69 12.07 -28.63
CA ASP A 216 -10.49 11.04 -29.27
C ASP A 216 -9.60 9.89 -29.76
N MET A 217 -9.99 8.64 -29.45
CA MET A 217 -9.20 7.44 -29.75
C MET A 217 -10.05 6.35 -30.38
N PRO A 218 -10.21 6.37 -31.72
CA PRO A 218 -10.80 5.24 -32.42
C PRO A 218 -9.83 4.06 -32.43
N THR A 219 -10.34 2.89 -32.09
CA THR A 219 -9.55 1.64 -32.01
C THR A 219 -10.27 0.52 -32.76
N LYS A 220 -9.57 -0.59 -33.01
CA LYS A 220 -10.16 -1.83 -33.55
C LYS A 220 -11.28 -2.40 -32.66
N TYR A 221 -11.25 -2.11 -31.36
CA TYR A 221 -12.14 -2.71 -30.34
C TYR A 221 -13.21 -1.74 -29.84
N GLY A 222 -13.27 -0.54 -30.37
CA GLY A 222 -14.25 0.48 -30.02
C GLY A 222 -13.69 1.90 -30.11
N HIS A 223 -14.54 2.84 -29.80
CA HIS A 223 -14.26 4.27 -29.86
C HIS A 223 -14.27 4.85 -28.45
N PHE A 224 -13.12 5.33 -27.99
CA PHE A 224 -12.88 5.79 -26.62
C PHE A 224 -12.36 7.23 -26.61
N ARG A 225 -12.45 7.89 -25.46
CA ARG A 225 -11.66 9.05 -25.11
C ARG A 225 -10.43 8.57 -24.35
N LEU A 226 -9.24 9.08 -24.68
CA LEU A 226 -7.99 8.74 -24.01
C LEU A 226 -7.51 9.93 -23.20
N ILE A 227 -7.13 9.69 -21.96
CA ILE A 227 -6.49 10.67 -21.08
C ILE A 227 -5.21 10.06 -20.53
N PRO A 228 -4.02 10.65 -20.76
CA PRO A 228 -2.80 10.26 -20.09
C PRO A 228 -2.74 10.84 -18.68
N PHE A 229 -2.07 10.12 -17.78
CA PHE A 229 -1.80 10.54 -16.41
C PHE A 229 -0.34 10.32 -16.09
N ARG A 230 0.33 11.31 -15.48
CA ARG A 230 1.69 11.18 -15.00
C ARG A 230 1.70 11.00 -13.48
N GLN A 231 2.32 9.93 -13.00
CA GLN A 231 2.55 9.72 -11.57
C GLN A 231 3.65 10.67 -11.08
N LYS A 232 3.35 11.50 -10.07
CA LYS A 232 4.25 12.57 -9.61
C LYS A 232 5.51 12.04 -8.93
N SER A 233 5.45 10.87 -8.27
CA SER A 233 6.56 10.33 -7.49
C SER A 233 7.71 9.75 -8.33
N ASN A 234 7.41 9.21 -9.52
CA ASN A 234 8.39 8.50 -10.35
C ASN A 234 8.34 8.86 -11.84
N GLY A 235 7.41 9.74 -12.25
CA GLY A 235 7.25 10.19 -13.62
C GLY A 235 6.63 9.17 -14.58
N LEU A 236 6.19 8.00 -14.11
CA LEU A 236 5.55 7.00 -14.95
C LEU A 236 4.24 7.53 -15.53
N GLU A 237 3.98 7.20 -16.79
CA GLU A 237 2.78 7.61 -17.50
C GLU A 237 1.80 6.44 -17.60
N HIS A 238 0.55 6.71 -17.27
CA HIS A 238 -0.58 5.79 -17.29
C HIS A 238 -1.64 6.31 -18.23
N ILE A 239 -2.58 5.46 -18.63
CA ILE A 239 -3.62 5.84 -19.59
C ILE A 239 -4.99 5.45 -19.03
N ALA A 240 -5.97 6.34 -19.17
CA ALA A 240 -7.39 5.98 -19.06
C ALA A 240 -8.03 6.00 -20.45
N LEU A 241 -8.69 4.90 -20.82
CA LEU A 241 -9.63 4.85 -21.95
C LEU A 241 -11.04 4.91 -21.39
N ILE A 242 -11.85 5.83 -21.88
CA ILE A 242 -13.16 6.16 -21.32
C ILE A 242 -14.24 6.06 -22.40
N LYS A 243 -15.34 5.42 -22.08
CA LYS A 243 -16.57 5.38 -22.87
C LYS A 243 -17.73 5.95 -22.08
N GLY A 244 -18.53 6.82 -22.68
CA GLY A 244 -19.70 7.40 -22.05
C GLY A 244 -19.38 8.38 -20.90
N ASP A 245 -20.41 8.73 -20.11
CA ASP A 245 -20.29 9.61 -18.94
C ASP A 245 -20.13 8.75 -17.67
N LEU A 246 -19.05 8.95 -16.92
CA LEU A 246 -18.71 8.22 -15.69
C LEU A 246 -19.04 8.99 -14.41
N THR A 247 -19.54 10.22 -14.51
CA THR A 247 -19.84 11.07 -13.35
C THR A 247 -21.20 10.77 -12.72
N THR A 248 -21.97 9.90 -13.31
CA THR A 248 -23.30 9.51 -12.80
C THR A 248 -23.18 8.55 -11.61
N ALA A 249 -24.25 8.44 -10.81
CA ALA A 249 -24.30 7.53 -9.64
C ALA A 249 -24.36 6.04 -10.00
N GLU A 250 -24.58 5.69 -11.27
CA GLU A 250 -24.62 4.31 -11.72
C GLU A 250 -23.24 3.67 -11.75
N PRO A 251 -23.08 2.39 -11.40
CA PRO A 251 -21.80 1.70 -11.45
C PRO A 251 -21.26 1.60 -12.88
N ALA A 252 -19.99 2.03 -13.09
CA ALA A 252 -19.32 1.93 -14.39
C ALA A 252 -18.65 0.56 -14.55
N LEU A 253 -18.61 0.04 -15.79
CA LEU A 253 -17.83 -1.16 -16.10
C LEU A 253 -16.33 -0.78 -16.19
N VAL A 254 -15.49 -1.34 -15.30
CA VAL A 254 -14.11 -0.91 -15.15
C VAL A 254 -13.12 -2.07 -15.25
N ARG A 255 -12.02 -1.84 -15.96
CA ARG A 255 -10.82 -2.69 -15.95
C ARG A 255 -9.60 -1.89 -15.50
N VAL A 256 -8.94 -2.33 -14.44
CA VAL A 256 -7.59 -1.87 -14.11
C VAL A 256 -6.60 -2.90 -14.68
N HIS A 257 -5.86 -2.50 -15.70
CA HIS A 257 -4.93 -3.35 -16.45
C HIS A 257 -3.49 -2.90 -16.19
N SER A 258 -2.63 -3.79 -15.69
CA SER A 258 -1.19 -3.53 -15.59
C SER A 258 -0.52 -3.93 -16.90
N SER A 259 0.35 -3.08 -17.42
CA SER A 259 1.04 -3.28 -18.68
C SER A 259 1.76 -4.62 -18.76
N CYS A 260 1.73 -5.20 -19.94
CA CYS A 260 2.41 -6.44 -20.27
C CYS A 260 2.91 -6.33 -21.72
N ALA A 261 4.08 -5.74 -21.94
CA ALA A 261 4.60 -5.49 -23.27
C ALA A 261 4.60 -6.74 -24.15
N THR A 262 4.94 -7.88 -23.59
CA THR A 262 4.94 -9.16 -24.35
C THR A 262 3.54 -9.61 -24.77
N GLY A 263 2.53 -9.45 -23.88
CA GLY A 263 1.14 -9.84 -24.18
C GLY A 263 0.38 -8.78 -24.96
N ASP A 264 0.46 -7.53 -24.52
CA ASP A 264 -0.38 -6.44 -25.03
C ASP A 264 0.09 -5.96 -26.43
N ILE A 265 1.42 -5.93 -26.66
CA ILE A 265 2.00 -5.44 -27.92
C ILE A 265 2.33 -6.58 -28.88
N PHE A 266 2.99 -7.65 -28.38
CA PHE A 266 3.51 -8.73 -29.20
C PHE A 266 2.61 -9.97 -29.24
N ALA A 267 1.44 -9.93 -28.61
CA ALA A 267 0.47 -11.04 -28.56
C ALA A 267 1.11 -12.37 -28.11
N SER A 268 1.99 -12.30 -27.11
CA SER A 268 2.66 -13.50 -26.57
C SER A 268 1.65 -14.49 -26.03
N LYS A 269 1.77 -15.76 -26.43
CA LYS A 269 0.94 -16.87 -25.92
C LYS A 269 1.32 -17.34 -24.51
N ARG A 270 2.39 -16.80 -23.90
CA ARG A 270 2.82 -17.17 -22.53
C ARG A 270 1.91 -16.61 -21.42
N CYS A 271 1.04 -15.65 -21.74
CA CYS A 271 0.08 -15.07 -20.81
C CYS A 271 -1.25 -14.78 -21.50
N ASP A 272 -2.23 -14.35 -20.73
CA ASP A 272 -3.58 -13.99 -21.17
C ASP A 272 -3.81 -12.46 -21.21
N CYS A 273 -2.77 -11.63 -21.00
CA CYS A 273 -2.89 -10.19 -20.76
C CYS A 273 -3.51 -9.44 -21.95
N GLY A 274 -2.93 -9.59 -23.15
CA GLY A 274 -3.43 -8.89 -24.34
C GLY A 274 -4.87 -9.25 -24.70
N GLU A 275 -5.20 -10.56 -24.60
CA GLU A 275 -6.58 -11.02 -24.87
C GLU A 275 -7.56 -10.45 -23.83
N GLN A 276 -7.18 -10.41 -22.54
CA GLN A 276 -7.99 -9.75 -21.49
C GLN A 276 -8.18 -8.26 -21.77
N LEU A 277 -7.16 -7.55 -22.22
CA LEU A 277 -7.25 -6.12 -22.56
C LEU A 277 -8.25 -5.91 -23.71
N HIS A 278 -8.11 -6.66 -24.79
CA HIS A 278 -8.98 -6.57 -25.96
C HIS A 278 -10.43 -6.95 -25.63
N LYS A 279 -10.62 -8.01 -24.85
CA LYS A 279 -11.95 -8.43 -24.37
C LYS A 279 -12.60 -7.34 -23.51
N ALA A 280 -11.83 -6.72 -22.58
CA ALA A 280 -12.35 -5.62 -21.75
C ALA A 280 -12.75 -4.40 -22.59
N MET A 281 -11.94 -4.02 -23.61
CA MET A 281 -12.29 -2.93 -24.53
C MET A 281 -13.61 -3.23 -25.27
N SER A 282 -13.77 -4.43 -25.82
CA SER A 282 -14.99 -4.83 -26.52
C SER A 282 -16.20 -4.86 -25.61
N MET A 283 -16.05 -5.33 -24.36
CA MET A 283 -17.14 -5.34 -23.37
C MET A 283 -17.61 -3.92 -23.03
N ILE A 284 -16.69 -2.98 -22.83
CA ILE A 284 -17.01 -1.58 -22.53
C ILE A 284 -17.66 -0.90 -23.75
N GLU A 285 -17.18 -1.21 -24.97
CA GLU A 285 -17.82 -0.69 -26.19
C GLU A 285 -19.28 -1.13 -26.32
N LEU A 286 -19.55 -2.42 -26.04
CA LEU A 286 -20.92 -2.98 -26.07
C LEU A 286 -21.82 -2.41 -24.97
N GLU A 287 -21.26 -2.21 -23.75
CA GLU A 287 -21.95 -1.59 -22.64
C GLU A 287 -22.28 -0.10 -22.91
N GLY A 288 -21.47 0.56 -23.73
CA GLY A 288 -21.57 1.99 -24.04
C GLY A 288 -21.08 2.90 -22.92
N ARG A 289 -20.65 2.35 -21.76
CA ARG A 289 -20.19 3.10 -20.59
C ARG A 289 -19.19 2.30 -19.77
N GLY A 290 -18.02 2.88 -19.52
CA GLY A 290 -16.96 2.26 -18.73
C GLY A 290 -15.60 2.87 -18.93
N ALA A 291 -14.60 2.29 -18.25
CA ALA A 291 -13.22 2.73 -18.34
C ALA A 291 -12.22 1.57 -18.25
N ILE A 292 -11.11 1.73 -18.98
CA ILE A 292 -9.88 0.97 -18.76
C ILE A 292 -8.83 1.91 -18.19
N VAL A 293 -8.28 1.58 -17.03
CA VAL A 293 -7.07 2.22 -16.50
C VAL A 293 -5.90 1.31 -16.81
N TYR A 294 -5.06 1.73 -17.75
CA TYR A 294 -3.86 1.03 -18.16
C TYR A 294 -2.66 1.58 -17.37
N LEU A 295 -2.18 0.79 -16.42
CA LEU A 295 -1.09 1.15 -15.53
C LEU A 295 0.24 0.66 -16.10
N ASN A 296 1.20 1.55 -16.23
CA ASN A 296 2.57 1.21 -16.61
C ASN A 296 3.31 0.58 -15.42
N GLN A 297 2.97 -0.68 -15.13
CA GLN A 297 3.51 -1.50 -14.02
C GLN A 297 3.85 -2.90 -14.56
N GLU A 298 4.81 -2.95 -15.48
CA GLU A 298 5.26 -4.17 -16.17
C GLU A 298 5.69 -5.25 -15.19
N GLY A 299 5.37 -6.51 -15.51
CA GLY A 299 5.77 -7.66 -14.71
C GLY A 299 5.23 -7.66 -13.29
N ARG A 300 4.05 -7.06 -13.03
CA ARG A 300 3.48 -6.81 -11.70
C ARG A 300 4.33 -5.85 -10.85
N GLY A 301 4.97 -4.87 -11.49
CA GLY A 301 5.78 -3.86 -10.84
C GLY A 301 7.29 -4.13 -10.82
N ILE A 302 7.74 -5.33 -11.20
CA ILE A 302 9.18 -5.68 -11.22
C ILE A 302 9.92 -5.17 -12.46
N GLY A 303 9.19 -4.68 -13.46
CA GLY A 303 9.74 -4.19 -14.71
C GLY A 303 10.01 -5.28 -15.75
N LEU A 304 10.29 -4.85 -17.00
CA LEU A 304 10.48 -5.76 -18.13
C LEU A 304 11.72 -6.64 -17.99
N MET A 305 12.83 -6.06 -17.52
CA MET A 305 14.09 -6.79 -17.42
C MET A 305 13.99 -7.99 -16.47
N ASP A 306 13.45 -7.79 -15.27
CA ASP A 306 13.33 -8.87 -14.28
C ASP A 306 12.21 -9.84 -14.65
N LYS A 307 11.15 -9.37 -15.31
CA LYS A 307 10.16 -10.28 -15.93
C LYS A 307 10.78 -11.24 -16.94
N ILE A 308 11.70 -10.78 -17.79
CA ILE A 308 12.39 -11.67 -18.76
C ILE A 308 13.34 -12.64 -18.05
N LYS A 309 14.02 -12.19 -16.97
CA LYS A 309 14.80 -13.12 -16.12
C LYS A 309 13.88 -14.17 -15.47
N ALA A 310 12.71 -13.78 -14.96
CA ALA A 310 11.72 -14.70 -14.42
C ALA A 310 11.26 -15.73 -15.48
N TYR A 311 11.04 -15.31 -16.72
CA TYR A 311 10.74 -16.22 -17.83
C TYR A 311 11.85 -17.24 -18.05
N LYS A 312 13.13 -16.84 -17.94
CA LYS A 312 14.25 -17.76 -18.06
C LYS A 312 14.32 -18.78 -16.92
N LEU A 313 13.98 -18.38 -15.70
CA LEU A 313 13.86 -19.28 -14.55
C LEU A 313 12.69 -20.26 -14.73
N GLN A 314 11.57 -19.79 -15.28
CA GLN A 314 10.41 -20.65 -15.60
C GLN A 314 10.71 -21.69 -16.67
N GLU A 315 11.52 -21.35 -17.69
CA GLU A 315 12.02 -22.32 -18.68
C GLU A 315 12.87 -23.43 -18.02
N ASN A 316 13.46 -23.15 -16.87
CA ASN A 316 14.23 -24.12 -16.08
C ASN A 316 13.39 -24.84 -15.01
N GLY A 317 12.05 -24.70 -15.04
CA GLY A 317 11.11 -25.45 -14.21
C GLY A 317 10.59 -24.74 -12.95
N MET A 318 10.99 -23.47 -12.69
CA MET A 318 10.39 -22.69 -11.60
C MET A 318 8.98 -22.24 -11.97
N ASP A 319 8.10 -22.07 -10.98
CA ASP A 319 6.85 -21.37 -11.20
C ASP A 319 7.02 -19.84 -11.14
N THR A 320 5.95 -19.09 -11.45
CA THR A 320 6.01 -17.61 -11.51
C THR A 320 6.30 -16.97 -10.15
N VAL A 321 5.79 -17.54 -9.06
CA VAL A 321 5.97 -17.01 -7.71
C VAL A 321 7.41 -17.25 -7.27
N ASP A 322 7.89 -18.49 -7.40
CA ASP A 322 9.26 -18.85 -7.02
C ASP A 322 10.31 -18.11 -7.85
N ALA A 323 10.05 -17.89 -9.15
CA ALA A 323 10.94 -17.11 -10.00
C ALA A 323 11.05 -15.64 -9.54
N ASN A 324 9.93 -15.01 -9.12
CA ASN A 324 9.96 -13.65 -8.58
C ASN A 324 10.71 -13.58 -7.24
N LEU A 325 10.43 -14.52 -6.33
CA LEU A 325 11.12 -14.60 -5.04
C LEU A 325 12.63 -14.81 -5.21
N HIS A 326 13.02 -15.68 -6.14
CA HIS A 326 14.44 -15.92 -6.46
C HIS A 326 15.17 -14.63 -6.95
N LEU A 327 14.45 -13.73 -7.60
CA LEU A 327 14.96 -12.44 -8.06
C LEU A 327 14.89 -11.34 -6.97
N GLY A 328 14.44 -11.67 -5.76
CA GLY A 328 14.32 -10.72 -4.64
C GLY A 328 13.07 -9.82 -4.69
N HIS A 329 12.04 -10.21 -5.47
CA HIS A 329 10.78 -9.49 -5.59
C HIS A 329 9.66 -10.23 -4.85
N ARG A 330 8.63 -9.47 -4.41
CA ARG A 330 7.37 -10.07 -3.95
C ARG A 330 6.59 -10.68 -5.12
N ALA A 331 5.62 -11.52 -4.80
CA ALA A 331 4.72 -12.08 -5.82
C ALA A 331 3.92 -10.98 -6.57
N ASP A 332 3.65 -9.85 -5.91
CA ASP A 332 2.95 -8.68 -6.45
C ASP A 332 3.51 -7.38 -5.87
N GLU A 333 4.11 -6.52 -6.70
CA GLU A 333 4.68 -5.21 -6.34
C GLU A 333 3.80 -4.04 -6.87
N ARG A 334 2.59 -4.31 -7.35
CA ARG A 334 1.74 -3.29 -7.97
C ARG A 334 1.22 -2.27 -6.98
N ASN A 335 1.15 -1.02 -7.42
CA ASN A 335 0.51 0.08 -6.71
C ASN A 335 -0.93 0.27 -7.22
N TYR A 336 -1.91 -0.08 -6.40
CA TYR A 336 -3.32 0.07 -6.72
C TYR A 336 -3.85 1.49 -6.45
N GLY A 337 -3.19 2.26 -5.59
CA GLY A 337 -3.58 3.63 -5.23
C GLY A 337 -3.57 4.59 -6.40
N VAL A 338 -2.58 4.47 -7.30
CA VAL A 338 -2.52 5.25 -8.55
C VAL A 338 -3.74 4.95 -9.43
N GLY A 339 -4.09 3.68 -9.60
CA GLY A 339 -5.27 3.26 -10.35
C GLY A 339 -6.57 3.81 -9.75
N ALA A 340 -6.70 3.78 -8.44
CA ALA A 340 -7.85 4.32 -7.73
C ALA A 340 -7.98 5.84 -7.92
N GLN A 341 -6.89 6.59 -7.81
CA GLN A 341 -6.90 8.04 -8.05
C GLN A 341 -7.24 8.41 -9.50
N ILE A 342 -6.72 7.66 -10.48
CA ILE A 342 -7.09 7.85 -11.87
C ILE A 342 -8.60 7.64 -12.05
N LEU A 343 -9.17 6.55 -11.51
CA LEU A 343 -10.60 6.28 -11.56
C LEU A 343 -11.43 7.41 -10.96
N ARG A 344 -11.05 7.91 -9.77
CA ARG A 344 -11.74 9.05 -9.15
C ARG A 344 -11.61 10.33 -10.00
N SER A 345 -10.42 10.59 -10.56
CA SER A 345 -10.16 11.75 -11.42
C SER A 345 -11.02 11.78 -12.69
N ILE A 346 -11.45 10.61 -13.18
CA ILE A 346 -12.36 10.49 -14.32
C ILE A 346 -13.84 10.34 -13.92
N GLY A 347 -14.17 10.50 -12.63
CA GLY A 347 -15.54 10.54 -12.10
C GLY A 347 -16.10 9.22 -11.60
N VAL A 348 -15.34 8.13 -11.59
CA VAL A 348 -15.80 6.83 -11.07
C VAL A 348 -15.82 6.84 -9.54
N THR A 349 -16.97 6.51 -8.96
CA THR A 349 -17.13 6.29 -7.51
C THR A 349 -17.63 4.86 -7.22
N LYS A 350 -18.47 4.33 -8.10
CA LYS A 350 -18.99 2.97 -8.04
C LYS A 350 -18.67 2.22 -9.33
N MET A 351 -18.30 0.96 -9.21
CA MET A 351 -17.90 0.18 -10.39
C MET A 351 -18.33 -1.27 -10.34
N ARG A 352 -18.50 -1.84 -11.54
CA ARG A 352 -18.49 -3.27 -11.82
C ARG A 352 -17.09 -3.60 -12.31
N LEU A 353 -16.29 -4.30 -11.49
CA LEU A 353 -14.88 -4.50 -11.74
C LEU A 353 -14.62 -5.77 -12.56
N MET A 354 -14.03 -5.64 -13.74
CA MET A 354 -13.57 -6.78 -14.54
C MET A 354 -12.24 -7.31 -13.96
N SER A 355 -12.31 -8.36 -13.14
CA SER A 355 -11.12 -8.95 -12.51
C SER A 355 -11.37 -10.40 -12.11
N ASN A 356 -10.32 -11.25 -12.22
CA ASN A 356 -10.28 -12.59 -11.64
C ASN A 356 -9.36 -12.61 -10.40
N ASN A 357 -8.84 -11.45 -9.96
CA ASN A 357 -7.93 -11.32 -8.83
C ASN A 357 -8.61 -10.62 -7.65
N PRO A 358 -8.93 -11.32 -6.55
CA PRO A 358 -9.60 -10.72 -5.39
C PRO A 358 -8.79 -9.62 -4.71
N VAL A 359 -7.44 -9.72 -4.72
CA VAL A 359 -6.56 -8.68 -4.12
C VAL A 359 -6.74 -7.31 -4.80
N LYS A 360 -7.05 -7.27 -6.10
CA LYS A 360 -7.35 -6.00 -6.80
C LYS A 360 -8.59 -5.31 -6.27
N ARG A 361 -9.61 -6.07 -5.92
CA ARG A 361 -10.86 -5.54 -5.35
C ARG A 361 -10.56 -4.84 -4.02
N ILE A 362 -9.95 -5.55 -3.07
CA ILE A 362 -9.58 -5.02 -1.74
C ILE A 362 -8.70 -3.76 -1.89
N GLY A 363 -7.73 -3.82 -2.80
CA GLY A 363 -6.85 -2.68 -3.07
C GLY A 363 -7.58 -1.42 -3.56
N LEU A 364 -8.69 -1.53 -4.28
CA LEU A 364 -9.48 -0.39 -4.78
C LEU A 364 -10.48 0.13 -3.73
N GLU A 365 -11.14 -0.79 -3.00
CA GLU A 365 -12.09 -0.46 -1.93
C GLU A 365 -11.40 0.34 -0.82
N GLY A 366 -10.16 -0.01 -0.45
CA GLY A 366 -9.35 0.73 0.52
C GLY A 366 -9.08 2.20 0.14
N PHE A 367 -9.31 2.58 -1.13
CA PHE A 367 -9.19 3.97 -1.62
C PHE A 367 -10.54 4.68 -1.81
N GLY A 368 -11.61 4.17 -1.20
CA GLY A 368 -12.93 4.78 -1.22
C GLY A 368 -13.67 4.66 -2.56
N LEU A 369 -13.37 3.60 -3.33
CA LEU A 369 -14.12 3.19 -4.51
C LEU A 369 -15.04 2.02 -4.12
N GLU A 370 -16.31 2.09 -4.51
CA GLU A 370 -17.27 1.01 -4.24
C GLU A 370 -17.27 0.00 -5.41
N VAL A 371 -16.87 -1.24 -5.14
CA VAL A 371 -16.97 -2.35 -6.10
C VAL A 371 -18.28 -3.09 -5.85
N VAL A 372 -19.30 -2.76 -6.62
CA VAL A 372 -20.65 -3.34 -6.47
C VAL A 372 -20.76 -4.75 -7.05
N GLU A 373 -19.94 -5.10 -8.02
CA GLU A 373 -19.93 -6.40 -8.68
C GLU A 373 -18.54 -6.73 -9.23
N ASN A 374 -18.14 -7.99 -9.15
CA ASN A 374 -16.95 -8.51 -9.81
C ASN A 374 -17.34 -9.26 -11.09
N ILE A 375 -16.86 -8.79 -12.24
CA ILE A 375 -17.13 -9.40 -13.56
C ILE A 375 -15.92 -10.27 -13.95
N PRO A 376 -16.09 -11.58 -14.11
CA PRO A 376 -15.00 -12.45 -14.55
C PRO A 376 -14.53 -12.07 -15.97
N ILE A 377 -13.22 -12.06 -16.17
CA ILE A 377 -12.61 -11.84 -17.47
C ILE A 377 -11.64 -12.98 -17.78
N GLU A 378 -12.20 -14.14 -18.03
CA GLU A 378 -11.44 -15.36 -18.32
C GLU A 378 -11.15 -15.49 -19.81
N ILE A 379 -9.96 -16.01 -20.11
CA ILE A 379 -9.50 -16.35 -21.46
C ILE A 379 -9.22 -17.86 -21.47
N GLU A 380 -9.58 -18.52 -22.55
CA GLU A 380 -9.30 -19.94 -22.72
C GLU A 380 -7.79 -20.22 -22.68
N PRO A 381 -7.33 -21.14 -21.84
CA PRO A 381 -5.92 -21.46 -21.74
C PRO A 381 -5.43 -22.14 -23.03
N ASN A 382 -4.20 -21.82 -23.43
CA ASN A 382 -3.50 -22.46 -24.53
C ASN A 382 -2.34 -23.35 -24.03
N GLU A 383 -1.71 -24.10 -24.91
CA GLU A 383 -0.60 -24.98 -24.57
C GLU A 383 0.60 -24.31 -23.89
N TYR A 384 0.83 -23.01 -24.14
CA TYR A 384 1.97 -22.25 -23.61
C TYR A 384 1.66 -21.56 -22.28
N ASN A 385 0.40 -21.21 -21.98
CA ASN A 385 0.04 -20.48 -20.77
C ASN A 385 -0.69 -21.31 -19.71
N ARG A 386 -1.02 -22.56 -19.99
CA ARG A 386 -1.81 -23.41 -19.07
C ARG A 386 -1.15 -23.51 -17.69
N THR A 387 0.15 -23.77 -17.63
CA THR A 387 0.90 -23.84 -16.36
C THR A 387 0.85 -22.50 -15.60
N TYR A 388 1.03 -21.39 -16.31
CA TYR A 388 0.91 -20.04 -15.74
C TYR A 388 -0.50 -19.77 -15.18
N MET A 389 -1.54 -20.17 -15.89
CA MET A 389 -2.93 -20.00 -15.43
C MET A 389 -3.22 -20.88 -14.19
N ILE A 390 -2.68 -22.10 -14.13
CA ILE A 390 -2.76 -22.96 -12.94
C ILE A 390 -2.08 -22.28 -11.74
N THR A 391 -0.87 -21.74 -11.91
CA THR A 391 -0.18 -21.00 -10.83
C THR A 391 -1.00 -19.80 -10.35
N LYS A 392 -1.63 -19.04 -11.25
CA LYS A 392 -2.56 -17.97 -10.87
C LYS A 392 -3.69 -18.49 -9.97
N LYS A 393 -4.33 -19.61 -10.33
CA LYS A 393 -5.42 -20.20 -9.54
C LYS A 393 -4.94 -20.72 -8.20
N THR A 394 -3.90 -21.57 -8.19
CA THR A 394 -3.52 -22.36 -7.01
C THR A 394 -2.64 -21.61 -6.01
N ARG A 395 -1.76 -20.70 -6.48
CA ARG A 395 -0.79 -20.01 -5.62
C ARG A 395 -1.09 -18.51 -5.43
N MET A 396 -1.92 -17.91 -6.30
CA MET A 396 -2.22 -16.50 -6.26
C MET A 396 -3.70 -16.19 -6.00
N GLY A 397 -4.51 -17.21 -5.71
CA GLY A 397 -5.91 -17.09 -5.35
C GLY A 397 -6.81 -16.48 -6.43
N HIS A 398 -6.43 -16.56 -7.72
CA HIS A 398 -7.28 -16.10 -8.80
C HIS A 398 -8.50 -17.00 -8.96
N ASP A 399 -9.65 -16.39 -9.14
CA ASP A 399 -10.90 -17.07 -9.44
C ASP A 399 -10.96 -17.39 -10.94
N LEU A 400 -10.66 -18.63 -11.30
CA LEU A 400 -10.60 -19.14 -12.68
C LEU A 400 -11.35 -20.47 -12.77
N HIS A 401 -12.43 -20.52 -13.58
CA HIS A 401 -13.31 -21.65 -13.71
C HIS A 401 -12.98 -22.53 -14.93
N ASN A 402 -12.42 -21.94 -15.99
CA ASN A 402 -12.12 -22.62 -17.25
C ASN A 402 -10.88 -23.55 -17.21
N LEU A 403 -10.29 -23.78 -16.05
CA LEU A 403 -9.18 -24.70 -15.83
C LEU A 403 -9.61 -26.06 -15.27
N ASP A 404 -10.88 -26.23 -14.93
CA ASP A 404 -11.42 -27.42 -14.27
C ASP A 404 -11.92 -28.47 -15.27
N ASN A 405 -11.76 -28.22 -16.59
CA ASN A 405 -12.12 -29.12 -17.69
C ASN A 405 -10.91 -29.81 -18.30
#